data_9256d37f5a7f9ac36e3a5a3f2b59591b
#
_entry.id   9256d37f5a7f9ac36e3a5a3f2b59591b
#
_cell.length_a   1.000
_cell.length_b   1.000
_cell.length_c   1.000
_cell.angle_alpha   90.00
_cell.angle_beta   90.00
_cell.angle_gamma   90.00
#
_symmetry.space_group_name_H-M   'P 1'
#
loop_
_entity.id
_entity.type
_entity.pdbx_description
1 polymer ?
#
loop_
_entity_poly.entity_id
_entity_poly.type
_entity_poly.pdbx_seq_one_letter_code
_entity_poly.pdbx_strand_id
1 'polypeptide(L)'
;MVTVRYFAAARAAAGLSSENLDVGDGATVGDALDSLAARHGEALRKVLAACSFLLDSVAVRDRSTPLPAGAQLDILPPFAGG
;
A
#
# COMPACT_ATOMS: atom_id res chain seq x y z
N MET A 1 6.70 -11.90 -4.02
CA MET A 1 5.31 -11.51 -3.71
C MET A 1 5.30 -10.70 -2.42
N VAL A 2 4.47 -9.70 -2.34
CA VAL A 2 4.37 -8.80 -1.20
C VAL A 2 2.98 -8.94 -0.60
N THR A 3 2.88 -8.97 0.74
CA THR A 3 1.58 -8.95 1.43
C THR A 3 1.21 -7.49 1.70
N VAL A 4 0.05 -7.08 1.22
CA VAL A 4 -0.47 -5.72 1.44
C VAL A 4 -1.58 -5.80 2.48
N ARG A 5 -1.52 -4.97 3.51
CA ARG A 5 -2.58 -4.87 4.52
C ARG A 5 -3.19 -3.48 4.47
N TYR A 6 -4.52 -3.45 4.43
CA TYR A 6 -5.28 -2.20 4.37
C TYR A 6 -5.94 -1.92 5.72
N PHE A 7 -5.90 -0.68 6.15
CA PHE A 7 -6.52 -0.27 7.41
C PHE A 7 -7.52 0.85 7.18
N ALA A 8 -8.57 0.89 7.99
CA ALA A 8 -9.56 1.97 8.03
C ALA A 8 -10.10 2.31 6.63
N ALA A 9 -10.01 3.57 6.22
CA ALA A 9 -10.57 4.00 4.94
C ALA A 9 -9.93 3.30 3.74
N ALA A 10 -8.67 2.88 3.85
CA ALA A 10 -8.01 2.12 2.78
C ALA A 10 -8.66 0.75 2.62
N ARG A 11 -9.00 0.10 3.74
CA ARG A 11 -9.71 -1.17 3.69
C ARG A 11 -11.08 -1.02 3.05
N ALA A 12 -11.80 0.04 3.40
CA ALA A 12 -13.11 0.31 2.82
C ALA A 12 -13.00 0.53 1.31
N ALA A 13 -11.99 1.28 0.87
CA ALA A 13 -11.80 1.58 -0.55
C ALA A 13 -11.36 0.37 -1.36
N ALA A 14 -10.53 -0.50 -0.79
CA ALA A 14 -10.06 -1.71 -1.45
C ALA A 14 -11.09 -2.83 -1.43
N GLY A 15 -11.94 -2.85 -0.41
CA GLY A 15 -12.95 -3.89 -0.27
C GLY A 15 -12.45 -5.16 0.39
N LEU A 16 -11.23 -5.14 0.94
CA LEU A 16 -10.64 -6.29 1.64
C LEU A 16 -9.61 -5.79 2.63
N SER A 17 -9.26 -6.62 3.61
CA SER A 17 -8.31 -6.22 4.65
C SER A 17 -6.87 -6.52 4.29
N SER A 18 -6.61 -7.49 3.43
CA SER A 18 -5.25 -7.79 2.96
C SER A 18 -5.31 -8.55 1.65
N GLU A 19 -4.20 -8.50 0.92
CA GLU A 19 -4.05 -9.28 -0.31
C GLU A 19 -2.57 -9.47 -0.62
N ASN A 20 -2.28 -10.46 -1.43
CA ASN A 20 -0.93 -10.65 -1.95
C ASN A 20 -0.82 -9.94 -3.29
N LEU A 21 0.29 -9.28 -3.48
CA LEU A 21 0.58 -8.55 -4.71
C LEU A 21 1.86 -9.12 -5.32
N ASP A 22 1.76 -9.55 -6.56
CA ASP A 22 2.93 -10.01 -7.29
C ASP A 22 3.60 -8.80 -7.94
N VAL A 23 4.80 -8.50 -7.50
CA VAL A 23 5.60 -7.40 -8.03
C VAL A 23 6.87 -7.97 -8.64
N GLY A 24 7.34 -7.35 -9.70
CA GLY A 24 8.59 -7.78 -10.31
C GLY A 24 9.80 -7.51 -9.44
N ASP A 25 10.91 -8.15 -9.75
CA ASP A 25 12.18 -7.88 -9.10
C ASP A 25 12.56 -6.41 -9.31
N GLY A 26 13.05 -5.79 -8.26
CA GLY A 26 13.41 -4.38 -8.31
C GLY A 26 12.24 -3.42 -8.20
N ALA A 27 11.04 -3.92 -7.94
CA ALA A 27 9.87 -3.05 -7.75
C ALA A 27 10.03 -2.21 -6.49
N THR A 28 9.43 -1.04 -6.52
CA THR A 28 9.44 -0.09 -5.40
C THR A 28 8.06 0.00 -4.75
N VAL A 29 8.00 0.67 -3.61
CA VAL A 29 6.71 0.97 -2.95
C VAL A 29 5.79 1.70 -3.93
N GLY A 30 6.30 2.69 -4.67
CA GLY A 30 5.51 3.41 -5.67
C GLY A 30 4.93 2.50 -6.73
N ASP A 31 5.72 1.53 -7.22
CA ASP A 31 5.25 0.56 -8.20
C ASP A 31 4.09 -0.27 -7.64
N ALA A 32 4.21 -0.69 -6.39
CA ALA A 32 3.13 -1.45 -5.74
C ALA A 32 1.86 -0.60 -5.61
N LEU A 33 2.00 0.65 -5.20
CA LEU A 33 0.85 1.54 -5.05
C LEU A 33 0.15 1.79 -6.38
N ASP A 34 0.92 1.97 -7.45
CA ASP A 34 0.36 2.13 -8.79
C ASP A 34 -0.42 0.88 -9.22
N SER A 35 0.13 -0.30 -8.93
CA SER A 35 -0.55 -1.57 -9.23
C SER A 35 -1.85 -1.71 -8.46
N LEU A 36 -1.86 -1.33 -7.18
CA LEU A 36 -3.07 -1.39 -6.36
C LEU A 36 -4.13 -0.42 -6.86
N ALA A 37 -3.74 0.79 -7.24
CA ALA A 37 -4.67 1.77 -7.79
C ALA A 37 -5.26 1.27 -9.10
N ALA A 38 -4.47 0.64 -9.96
CA ALA A 38 -4.95 0.07 -11.20
C ALA A 38 -5.92 -1.10 -10.96
N ARG A 39 -5.65 -1.90 -9.93
CA ARG A 39 -6.49 -3.06 -9.60
C ARG A 39 -7.83 -2.67 -8.99
N HIS A 40 -7.82 -1.69 -8.08
CA HIS A 40 -9.00 -1.35 -7.28
C HIS A 40 -9.72 -0.08 -7.72
N GLY A 41 -9.07 0.76 -8.52
CA GLY A 41 -9.71 1.92 -9.10
C GLY A 41 -9.51 3.23 -8.35
N GLU A 42 -10.27 4.22 -8.75
CA GLU A 42 -10.05 5.60 -8.35
C GLU A 42 -10.30 5.86 -6.86
N ALA A 43 -11.26 5.15 -6.26
CA ALA A 43 -11.54 5.32 -4.83
C ALA A 43 -10.29 5.01 -4.00
N LEU A 44 -9.61 3.90 -4.29
CA LEU A 44 -8.40 3.55 -3.58
C LEU A 44 -7.25 4.50 -3.93
N ARG A 45 -7.13 4.91 -5.20
CA ARG A 45 -6.10 5.85 -5.63
C ARG A 45 -6.14 7.13 -4.79
N LYS A 46 -7.34 7.68 -4.57
CA LYS A 46 -7.50 8.89 -3.77
C LYS A 46 -7.09 8.68 -2.32
N VAL A 47 -7.48 7.56 -1.75
CA VAL A 47 -7.12 7.24 -0.37
C VAL A 47 -5.61 7.07 -0.24
N LEU A 48 -4.97 6.37 -1.18
CA LEU A 48 -3.53 6.14 -1.15
C LEU A 48 -2.73 7.43 -1.16
N ALA A 49 -3.23 8.47 -1.83
CA ALA A 49 -2.53 9.75 -1.91
C ALA A 49 -2.35 10.41 -0.54
N ALA A 50 -3.22 10.09 0.42
CA ALA A 50 -3.17 10.66 1.77
C ALA A 50 -2.61 9.68 2.80
N CYS A 51 -2.30 8.44 2.43
CA CYS A 51 -1.87 7.42 3.36
C CYS A 51 -0.40 7.51 3.72
N SER A 52 -0.07 6.95 4.89
CA SER A 52 1.29 6.59 5.25
C SER A 52 1.48 5.11 5.03
N PHE A 53 2.72 4.67 4.92
CA PHE A 53 3.03 3.27 4.62
C PHE A 53 4.11 2.77 5.56
N LEU A 54 3.95 1.50 5.99
CA LEU A 54 4.99 0.79 6.73
C LEU A 54 5.45 -0.40 5.88
N LEU A 55 6.75 -0.51 5.70
CA LEU A 55 7.35 -1.66 5.03
C LEU A 55 8.06 -2.48 6.10
N ASP A 56 7.56 -3.69 6.34
CA ASP A 56 8.06 -4.56 7.42
C ASP A 56 8.18 -3.78 8.73
N SER A 57 7.12 -3.02 9.05
CA SER A 57 6.98 -2.21 10.27
C SER A 57 7.87 -0.98 10.33
N VAL A 58 8.53 -0.61 9.24
CA VAL A 58 9.36 0.59 9.17
C VAL A 58 8.68 1.63 8.28
N ALA A 59 8.62 2.86 8.74
CA ALA A 59 7.98 3.94 7.99
C ALA A 59 8.67 4.17 6.65
N VAL A 60 7.87 4.22 5.59
CA VAL A 60 8.36 4.50 4.25
C VAL A 60 8.44 6.01 4.07
N ARG A 61 9.62 6.51 3.78
CA ARG A 61 9.83 7.95 3.57
C ARG A 61 9.86 8.34 2.11
N ASP A 62 10.14 7.37 1.24
CA ASP A 62 10.33 7.62 -0.18
C ASP A 62 9.69 6.48 -0.96
N ARG A 63 8.88 6.82 -1.94
CA ARG A 63 8.20 5.81 -2.76
C ARG A 63 9.15 5.00 -3.64
N SER A 64 10.38 5.46 -3.79
CA SER A 64 11.42 4.69 -4.50
C SER A 64 12.04 3.61 -3.63
N THR A 65 11.59 3.46 -2.37
CA THR A 65 12.06 2.40 -1.48
C THR A 65 11.82 1.04 -2.10
N PRO A 66 12.85 0.19 -2.21
CA PRO A 66 12.69 -1.13 -2.80
C PRO A 66 11.81 -2.05 -1.95
N LEU A 67 11.11 -2.97 -2.62
CA LEU A 67 10.29 -3.99 -1.96
C LEU A 67 11.03 -5.32 -1.98
N PRO A 68 11.52 -5.78 -0.84
CA PRO A 68 12.12 -7.12 -0.76
C PRO A 68 11.06 -8.21 -1.00
N ALA A 69 11.49 -9.35 -1.53
CA ALA A 69 10.60 -10.49 -1.67
C ALA A 69 10.05 -10.89 -0.31
N GLY A 70 8.75 -11.17 -0.24
CA GLY A 70 8.11 -11.57 1.00
C GLY A 70 7.83 -10.43 1.97
N ALA A 71 8.07 -9.19 1.59
CA ALA A 71 7.81 -8.05 2.46
C ALA A 71 6.33 -7.84 2.74
N GLN A 72 6.03 -7.13 3.84
CA GLN A 72 4.69 -6.73 4.20
C GLN A 72 4.58 -5.22 4.10
N LEU A 73 3.59 -4.76 3.34
CA LEU A 73 3.32 -3.33 3.17
C LEU A 73 1.99 -2.99 3.83
N ASP A 74 2.03 -2.15 4.85
CA ASP A 74 0.84 -1.69 5.55
C ASP A 74 0.45 -0.32 5.04
N ILE A 75 -0.82 -0.15 4.74
CA ILE A 75 -1.38 1.10 4.21
C ILE A 75 -2.26 1.71 5.29
N LEU A 76 -1.83 2.86 5.80
CA LEU A 76 -2.41 3.52 6.97
C LEU A 76 -2.93 4.89 6.57
N PRO A 77 -4.25 5.06 6.46
CA PRO A 77 -4.81 6.39 6.22
C PRO A 77 -4.52 7.33 7.39
N PRO A 78 -4.53 8.64 7.16
CA PRO A 78 -4.42 9.56 8.27
C PRO A 78 -5.62 9.39 9.20
N PHE A 79 -5.41 9.57 10.48
CA PHE A 79 -6.51 9.47 11.43
C PHE A 79 -7.40 10.69 11.26
N ALA A 80 -8.68 10.44 10.99
CA ALA A 80 -9.66 11.50 10.91
C ALA A 80 -9.78 12.16 12.29
N GLY A 81 -9.64 13.46 12.33
CA GLY A 81 -9.75 14.20 13.57
C GLY A 81 -8.58 14.01 14.51
N GLY A 82 -7.56 13.34 14.07
CA GLY A 82 -6.39 13.14 14.91
C GLY A 82 -5.16 13.15 14.12
#